data_74bec036d7721073d4255ee4eeb9f68f
#
_entry.id   74bec036d7721073d4255ee4eeb9f68f
#
_cell.length_a   1.000
_cell.length_b   1.000
_cell.length_c   1.000
_cell.angle_alpha   90.00
_cell.angle_beta   90.00
_cell.angle_gamma   90.00
#
_symmetry.space_group_name_H-M   'P 1'
#
loop_
_entity.id
_entity.type
_entity.pdbx_description
1 polymer ?
#
loop_
_entity_poly.entity_id
_entity_poly.type
_entity_poly.pdbx_seq_one_letter_code
_entity_poly.pdbx_strand_id
1 'polypeptide(L)'
;METQLDDRHFSGSRVVLVGWKGRASDARGQQARPATAEPAAKEPSNQEINDAFVQQISKQIAGHEQEPSGQVFKNIQVDFLKKVPAARLLLIMDQGYSRALGVNCKHCHVEDDFSKDDKRPKRCARDMALMHFSINQQLAKMQNLAPNPNGHFINCSTCHRGQIDPMAQPN
;
A
#
# COMPACT_ATOMS: atom_id res chain seq x y z
N MET A 1 -13.92 -24.28 44.70
CA MET A 1 -12.66 -23.56 45.02
C MET A 1 -12.90 -22.12 44.56
N GLU A 2 -13.48 -21.35 45.50
CA GLU A 2 -13.77 -19.92 45.35
C GLU A 2 -12.49 -19.14 45.62
N THR A 3 -12.15 -18.18 44.78
CA THR A 3 -11.13 -17.19 45.09
C THR A 3 -11.76 -15.79 45.05
N GLN A 4 -11.76 -15.20 46.22
CA GLN A 4 -12.34 -13.92 46.60
C GLN A 4 -11.71 -12.73 45.86
N LEU A 5 -12.59 -11.77 45.52
CA LEU A 5 -12.30 -10.41 45.11
C LEU A 5 -11.84 -9.57 46.34
N ASP A 6 -10.73 -8.90 46.20
CA ASP A 6 -10.17 -7.99 47.22
C ASP A 6 -10.54 -6.54 46.85
N ASP A 7 -11.48 -5.98 47.62
CA ASP A 7 -11.90 -4.59 47.58
C ASP A 7 -10.88 -3.70 48.31
N ARG A 8 -10.14 -2.85 47.58
CA ARG A 8 -9.35 -1.79 48.19
C ARG A 8 -9.98 -0.44 47.96
N HIS A 9 -10.51 0.10 49.05
CA HIS A 9 -10.93 1.47 49.29
C HIS A 9 -9.91 2.50 48.77
N PHE A 10 -10.38 3.42 47.96
CA PHE A 10 -9.62 4.65 47.63
C PHE A 10 -10.26 5.85 48.36
N SER A 11 -9.55 6.28 49.36
CA SER A 11 -9.89 7.40 50.27
C SER A 11 -9.85 8.75 49.53
N GLY A 12 -10.86 9.58 49.78
CA GLY A 12 -11.03 10.88 49.18
C GLY A 12 -9.96 11.91 49.61
N SER A 13 -9.44 12.65 48.68
CA SER A 13 -8.69 13.89 48.90
C SER A 13 -9.53 15.10 48.51
N ARG A 14 -9.86 15.91 49.50
CA ARG A 14 -10.53 17.21 49.34
C ARG A 14 -9.59 18.18 48.65
N VAL A 15 -10.00 18.72 47.50
CA VAL A 15 -9.32 19.86 46.87
C VAL A 15 -9.86 21.17 47.47
N VAL A 16 -8.99 21.92 48.10
CA VAL A 16 -9.27 23.27 48.64
C VAL A 16 -9.15 24.26 47.47
N LEU A 17 -10.26 24.91 47.12
CA LEU A 17 -10.27 26.03 46.18
C LEU A 17 -9.80 27.32 46.88
N VAL A 18 -8.58 27.77 46.56
CA VAL A 18 -8.08 29.10 46.92
C VAL A 18 -8.49 30.09 45.85
N GLY A 19 -9.37 30.99 46.17
CA GLY A 19 -9.81 32.05 45.28
C GLY A 19 -8.71 33.10 45.08
N TRP A 20 -8.31 33.33 43.84
CA TRP A 20 -7.42 34.42 43.46
C TRP A 20 -8.28 35.53 42.79
N LYS A 21 -8.48 36.64 43.53
CA LYS A 21 -8.93 37.91 42.98
C LYS A 21 -7.71 38.68 42.47
N GLY A 22 -7.54 38.78 41.16
CA GLY A 22 -6.50 39.54 40.49
C GLY A 22 -7.04 40.32 39.31
N ARG A 23 -7.29 41.57 39.55
CA ARG A 23 -7.27 42.84 38.81
C ARG A 23 -7.21 42.74 37.28
N ALA A 24 -8.27 43.26 36.63
CA ALA A 24 -8.30 43.61 35.22
C ALA A 24 -7.27 44.70 34.90
N SER A 25 -6.43 44.46 33.91
CA SER A 25 -5.66 45.49 33.22
C SER A 25 -6.04 45.40 31.71
N ASP A 26 -6.72 46.44 31.25
CA ASP A 26 -6.94 46.73 29.85
C ASP A 26 -5.59 46.87 29.15
N ALA A 27 -5.23 45.90 28.34
CA ALA A 27 -4.22 46.05 27.31
C ALA A 27 -4.85 45.67 25.98
N ARG A 28 -5.30 46.69 25.24
CA ARG A 28 -5.73 46.63 23.86
C ARG A 28 -4.52 46.25 23.00
N GLY A 29 -4.17 44.92 23.00
CA GLY A 29 -3.18 44.32 22.12
C GLY A 29 -3.80 44.17 20.75
N GLN A 30 -3.24 44.86 19.75
CA GLN A 30 -3.51 44.63 18.34
C GLN A 30 -3.24 43.15 18.04
N GLN A 31 -4.29 42.41 17.77
CA GLN A 31 -4.16 41.06 17.20
C GLN A 31 -3.57 41.19 15.79
N ALA A 32 -2.30 40.84 15.66
CA ALA A 32 -1.69 40.61 14.36
C ALA A 32 -2.54 39.58 13.62
N ARG A 33 -3.05 39.97 12.47
CA ARG A 33 -3.72 39.03 11.53
C ARG A 33 -2.74 37.87 11.27
N PRO A 34 -3.16 36.60 11.41
CA PRO A 34 -2.32 35.50 11.01
C PRO A 34 -2.03 35.67 9.51
N ALA A 35 -0.74 35.63 9.16
CA ALA A 35 -0.31 35.57 7.78
C ALA A 35 -1.07 34.43 7.12
N THR A 36 -1.67 34.70 5.96
CA THR A 36 -2.31 33.70 5.11
C THR A 36 -1.29 32.61 4.85
N ALA A 37 -1.44 31.45 5.52
CA ALA A 37 -0.67 30.28 5.22
C ALA A 37 -0.95 29.94 3.75
N GLU A 38 0.11 29.91 2.94
CA GLU A 38 0.01 29.36 1.59
C GLU A 38 -0.58 27.95 1.68
N PRO A 39 -1.50 27.55 0.79
CA PRO A 39 -2.06 26.22 0.79
C PRO A 39 -0.89 25.24 0.64
N ALA A 40 -0.69 24.38 1.64
CA ALA A 40 0.31 23.32 1.57
C ALA A 40 0.09 22.54 0.27
N ALA A 41 1.16 22.36 -0.52
CA ALA A 41 1.10 21.62 -1.77
C ALA A 41 0.54 20.21 -1.47
N LYS A 42 -0.50 19.82 -2.18
CA LYS A 42 -1.15 18.52 -2.00
C LYS A 42 -0.12 17.42 -2.29
N GLU A 43 0.09 16.53 -1.35
CA GLU A 43 0.92 15.33 -1.56
C GLU A 43 0.41 14.54 -2.78
N PRO A 44 1.32 14.06 -3.66
CA PRO A 44 0.92 13.32 -4.85
C PRO A 44 0.23 12.02 -4.45
N SER A 45 -0.83 11.68 -5.17
CA SER A 45 -1.54 10.41 -5.01
C SER A 45 -0.65 9.21 -5.41
N ASN A 46 -1.02 8.00 -4.94
CA ASN A 46 -0.34 6.78 -5.37
C ASN A 46 -0.33 6.62 -6.90
N GLN A 47 -1.39 7.05 -7.59
CA GLN A 47 -1.47 6.96 -9.04
C GLN A 47 -0.49 7.93 -9.72
N GLU A 48 -0.39 9.17 -9.28
CA GLU A 48 0.55 10.16 -9.82
C GLU A 48 2.00 9.70 -9.65
N ILE A 49 2.33 9.10 -8.51
CA ILE A 49 3.65 8.51 -8.25
C ILE A 49 3.91 7.34 -9.21
N ASN A 50 2.93 6.44 -9.40
CA ASN A 50 3.05 5.30 -10.31
C ASN A 50 3.23 5.75 -11.76
N ASP A 51 2.43 6.71 -12.23
CA ASP A 51 2.51 7.24 -13.59
C ASP A 51 3.89 7.81 -13.90
N ALA A 52 4.50 8.53 -12.95
CA ALA A 52 5.85 9.05 -13.10
C ALA A 52 6.90 7.93 -13.26
N PHE A 53 6.83 6.87 -12.43
CA PHE A 53 7.74 5.74 -12.55
C PHE A 53 7.50 4.92 -13.81
N VAL A 54 6.26 4.66 -14.17
CA VAL A 54 5.90 3.96 -15.40
C VAL A 54 6.46 4.71 -16.62
N GLN A 55 6.29 6.03 -16.68
CA GLN A 55 6.84 6.86 -17.75
C GLN A 55 8.37 6.80 -17.81
N GLN A 56 9.03 6.89 -16.65
CA GLN A 56 10.48 6.80 -16.56
C GLN A 56 11.01 5.45 -17.05
N ILE A 57 10.42 4.35 -16.56
CA ILE A 57 10.84 2.99 -16.92
C ILE A 57 10.52 2.70 -18.38
N SER A 58 9.37 3.14 -18.90
CA SER A 58 9.04 2.99 -20.33
C SER A 58 10.08 3.63 -21.24
N LYS A 59 10.62 4.80 -20.86
CA LYS A 59 11.72 5.44 -21.60
C LYS A 59 13.02 4.62 -21.54
N GLN A 60 13.29 3.96 -20.40
CA GLN A 60 14.50 3.14 -20.23
C GLN A 60 14.46 1.84 -21.03
N ILE A 61 13.27 1.28 -21.26
CA ILE A 61 13.09 0.03 -22.02
C ILE A 61 12.72 0.27 -23.49
N ALA A 62 12.79 1.53 -23.97
CA ALA A 62 12.45 1.87 -25.35
C ALA A 62 13.28 1.05 -26.35
N GLY A 63 12.59 0.37 -27.29
CA GLY A 63 13.20 -0.56 -28.25
C GLY A 63 13.31 -2.01 -27.73
N HIS A 64 13.06 -2.28 -26.45
CA HIS A 64 13.11 -3.59 -25.81
C HIS A 64 11.76 -4.04 -25.21
N GLU A 65 10.68 -3.34 -25.54
CA GLU A 65 9.35 -3.52 -24.91
C GLU A 65 8.79 -4.94 -25.07
N GLN A 66 9.14 -5.57 -26.22
CA GLN A 66 8.67 -6.91 -26.57
C GLN A 66 9.62 -8.03 -26.16
N GLU A 67 10.81 -7.68 -25.67
CA GLU A 67 11.77 -8.67 -25.20
C GLU A 67 11.31 -9.29 -23.87
N PRO A 68 11.72 -10.54 -23.58
CA PRO A 68 11.42 -11.19 -22.31
C PRO A 68 11.90 -10.34 -21.12
N SER A 69 11.03 -10.09 -20.18
CA SER A 69 11.34 -9.20 -19.04
C SER A 69 12.54 -9.64 -18.23
N GLY A 70 12.85 -10.95 -18.18
CA GLY A 70 14.04 -11.46 -17.51
C GLY A 70 15.35 -11.10 -18.21
N GLN A 71 15.32 -10.64 -19.47
CA GLN A 71 16.49 -10.13 -20.21
C GLN A 71 16.64 -8.62 -20.05
N VAL A 72 15.52 -7.90 -19.92
CA VAL A 72 15.48 -6.43 -19.84
C VAL A 72 15.66 -5.95 -18.41
N PHE A 73 14.98 -6.59 -17.45
CA PHE A 73 15.03 -6.19 -16.05
C PHE A 73 15.92 -7.11 -15.22
N LYS A 74 16.61 -6.52 -14.26
CA LYS A 74 17.41 -7.27 -13.27
C LYS A 74 16.53 -7.85 -12.18
N ASN A 75 16.93 -9.03 -11.67
CA ASN A 75 16.37 -9.65 -10.47
C ASN A 75 14.88 -10.05 -10.56
N ILE A 76 14.43 -10.46 -11.76
CA ILE A 76 13.13 -11.13 -11.89
C ILE A 76 13.29 -12.58 -11.46
N GLN A 77 12.73 -12.98 -10.30
CA GLN A 77 12.90 -14.32 -9.72
C GLN A 77 11.74 -15.27 -10.03
N VAL A 78 10.58 -14.75 -10.37
CA VAL A 78 9.39 -15.54 -10.70
C VAL A 78 9.46 -15.97 -12.16
N ASP A 79 9.60 -17.27 -12.43
CA ASP A 79 9.93 -17.80 -13.75
C ASP A 79 8.91 -17.47 -14.85
N PHE A 80 7.61 -17.54 -14.55
CA PHE A 80 6.61 -17.18 -15.54
C PHE A 80 6.63 -15.67 -15.88
N LEU A 81 7.03 -14.82 -14.93
CA LEU A 81 7.20 -13.39 -15.19
C LEU A 81 8.42 -13.07 -16.03
N LYS A 82 9.50 -13.88 -15.97
CA LYS A 82 10.69 -13.71 -16.83
C LYS A 82 10.37 -13.80 -18.33
N LYS A 83 9.32 -14.55 -18.67
CA LYS A 83 8.94 -14.86 -20.05
C LYS A 83 8.00 -13.84 -20.69
N VAL A 84 7.34 -13.01 -19.86
CA VAL A 84 6.42 -12.00 -20.40
C VAL A 84 7.21 -10.83 -21.03
N PRO A 85 6.68 -10.14 -22.05
CA PRO A 85 7.30 -8.93 -22.58
C PRO A 85 7.56 -7.88 -21.49
N ALA A 86 8.65 -7.12 -21.62
CA ALA A 86 9.03 -6.10 -20.63
C ALA A 86 7.92 -5.06 -20.38
N ALA A 87 7.30 -4.55 -21.45
CA ALA A 87 6.16 -3.63 -21.33
C ALA A 87 4.97 -4.29 -20.60
N ARG A 88 4.72 -5.60 -20.84
CA ARG A 88 3.66 -6.32 -20.15
C ARG A 88 3.95 -6.50 -18.66
N LEU A 89 5.20 -6.76 -18.29
CA LEU A 89 5.59 -6.82 -16.88
C LEU A 89 5.36 -5.48 -16.18
N LEU A 90 5.69 -4.36 -16.83
CA LEU A 90 5.46 -3.03 -16.28
C LEU A 90 3.98 -2.77 -16.03
N LEU A 91 3.08 -3.17 -16.93
CA LEU A 91 1.63 -3.13 -16.72
C LEU A 91 1.17 -4.02 -15.57
N ILE A 92 1.75 -5.22 -15.42
CA ILE A 92 1.43 -6.12 -14.31
C ILE A 92 1.82 -5.47 -12.98
N MET A 93 2.98 -4.80 -12.90
CA MET A 93 3.42 -4.11 -11.69
C MET A 93 2.51 -2.92 -11.34
N ASP A 94 2.15 -2.10 -12.32
CA ASP A 94 1.28 -0.94 -12.11
C ASP A 94 -0.17 -1.37 -11.84
N GLN A 95 -0.81 -2.05 -12.79
CA GLN A 95 -2.24 -2.33 -12.72
C GLN A 95 -2.57 -3.58 -11.90
N GLY A 96 -1.70 -4.58 -11.91
CA GLY A 96 -1.88 -5.81 -11.16
C GLY A 96 -1.53 -5.65 -9.68
N TYR A 97 -0.29 -5.26 -9.36
CA TYR A 97 0.16 -5.17 -7.97
C TYR A 97 -0.25 -3.86 -7.31
N SER A 98 0.12 -2.71 -7.87
CA SER A 98 -0.10 -1.42 -7.22
C SER A 98 -1.57 -1.13 -6.98
N ARG A 99 -2.41 -1.29 -7.99
CA ARG A 99 -3.86 -1.06 -7.87
C ARG A 99 -4.55 -2.08 -6.96
N ALA A 100 -4.17 -3.36 -7.08
CA ALA A 100 -4.77 -4.40 -6.25
C ALA A 100 -4.48 -4.20 -4.75
N LEU A 101 -3.33 -3.64 -4.41
CA LEU A 101 -2.89 -3.40 -3.04
C LEU A 101 -3.19 -1.97 -2.55
N GLY A 102 -3.61 -1.05 -3.43
CA GLY A 102 -3.83 0.36 -3.09
C GLY A 102 -2.54 1.13 -2.75
N VAL A 103 -1.39 0.72 -3.30
CA VAL A 103 -0.07 1.28 -3.00
C VAL A 103 0.60 1.86 -4.24
N ASN A 104 1.73 2.56 -4.05
CA ASN A 104 2.60 2.99 -5.15
C ASN A 104 3.86 2.12 -5.25
N CYS A 105 4.67 2.34 -6.30
CA CYS A 105 5.88 1.58 -6.60
C CYS A 105 6.88 1.57 -5.43
N LYS A 106 6.96 2.67 -4.68
CA LYS A 106 7.89 2.82 -3.55
C LYS A 106 7.56 1.89 -2.37
N HIS A 107 6.35 1.34 -2.30
CA HIS A 107 6.00 0.36 -1.27
C HIS A 107 6.88 -0.89 -1.35
N CYS A 108 7.11 -1.38 -2.56
CA CYS A 108 7.87 -2.61 -2.81
C CYS A 108 9.30 -2.37 -3.30
N HIS A 109 9.57 -1.27 -4.00
CA HIS A 109 10.85 -1.00 -4.62
C HIS A 109 11.63 0.12 -3.93
N VAL A 110 12.96 0.05 -4.01
CA VAL A 110 13.87 1.14 -3.70
C VAL A 110 13.92 2.06 -4.92
N GLU A 111 13.72 3.37 -4.73
CA GLU A 111 13.54 4.32 -5.83
C GLU A 111 14.73 4.38 -6.79
N ASP A 112 15.95 4.33 -6.25
CA ASP A 112 17.19 4.44 -7.02
C ASP A 112 17.58 3.12 -7.69
N ASP A 113 17.06 1.98 -7.22
CA ASP A 113 17.37 0.66 -7.74
C ASP A 113 16.22 -0.33 -7.49
N PHE A 114 15.36 -0.47 -8.50
CA PHE A 114 14.23 -1.40 -8.48
C PHE A 114 14.63 -2.86 -8.37
N SER A 115 15.91 -3.21 -8.63
CA SER A 115 16.40 -4.59 -8.52
C SER A 115 16.65 -5.04 -7.08
N LYS A 116 16.88 -4.11 -6.14
CA LYS A 116 17.16 -4.43 -4.73
C LYS A 116 16.03 -5.17 -4.03
N ASP A 117 16.38 -6.05 -3.10
CA ASP A 117 15.46 -6.88 -2.31
C ASP A 117 15.35 -6.43 -0.84
N ASP A 118 15.74 -5.20 -0.54
CA ASP A 118 15.78 -4.67 0.82
C ASP A 118 14.38 -4.65 1.46
N LYS A 119 13.35 -4.39 0.66
CA LYS A 119 11.99 -4.27 1.15
C LYS A 119 11.27 -5.62 1.25
N ARG A 120 10.78 -5.94 2.46
CA ARG A 120 9.98 -7.14 2.70
C ARG A 120 8.76 -7.26 1.78
N PRO A 121 7.97 -6.19 1.48
CA PRO A 121 6.82 -6.28 0.58
C PRO A 121 7.17 -6.84 -0.81
N LYS A 122 8.33 -6.48 -1.37
CA LYS A 122 8.79 -7.03 -2.66
C LYS A 122 9.00 -8.54 -2.61
N ARG A 123 9.59 -9.06 -1.54
CA ARG A 123 9.79 -10.51 -1.36
C ARG A 123 8.45 -11.22 -1.16
N CYS A 124 7.56 -10.67 -0.33
CA CYS A 124 6.21 -11.18 -0.13
C CYS A 124 5.41 -11.22 -1.45
N ALA A 125 5.54 -10.20 -2.31
CA ALA A 125 4.86 -10.16 -3.61
C ALA A 125 5.28 -11.32 -4.53
N ARG A 126 6.51 -11.82 -4.44
CA ARG A 126 6.96 -13.03 -5.18
C ARG A 126 6.27 -14.29 -4.68
N ASP A 127 6.16 -14.46 -3.36
CA ASP A 127 5.45 -15.59 -2.78
C ASP A 127 3.97 -15.56 -3.15
N MET A 128 3.35 -14.38 -3.13
CA MET A 128 1.97 -14.17 -3.57
C MET A 128 1.78 -14.46 -5.07
N ALA A 129 2.77 -14.15 -5.91
CA ALA A 129 2.71 -14.49 -7.35
C ALA A 129 2.70 -16.01 -7.56
N LEU A 130 3.50 -16.76 -6.84
CA LEU A 130 3.53 -18.22 -6.91
C LEU A 130 2.22 -18.84 -6.41
N MET A 131 1.69 -18.34 -5.29
CA MET A 131 0.39 -18.76 -4.77
C MET A 131 -0.73 -18.49 -5.78
N HIS A 132 -0.81 -17.27 -6.32
CA HIS A 132 -1.77 -16.88 -7.35
C HIS A 132 -1.71 -17.81 -8.57
N PHE A 133 -0.51 -18.10 -9.06
CA PHE A 133 -0.29 -19.01 -10.17
C PHE A 133 -0.81 -20.42 -9.87
N SER A 134 -0.49 -20.95 -8.68
CA SER A 134 -0.97 -22.26 -8.22
C SER A 134 -2.49 -22.35 -8.14
N ILE A 135 -3.16 -21.32 -7.60
CA ILE A 135 -4.61 -21.30 -7.52
C ILE A 135 -5.23 -21.31 -8.92
N ASN A 136 -4.72 -20.50 -9.86
CA ASN A 136 -5.22 -20.49 -11.23
C ASN A 136 -5.01 -21.83 -11.95
N GLN A 137 -3.91 -22.54 -11.69
CA GLN A 137 -3.73 -23.90 -12.21
C GLN A 137 -4.75 -24.89 -11.63
N GLN A 138 -5.16 -24.74 -10.39
CA GLN A 138 -6.21 -25.57 -9.78
C GLN A 138 -7.57 -25.24 -10.38
N LEU A 139 -7.92 -23.96 -10.54
CA LEU A 139 -9.17 -23.52 -11.18
C LEU A 139 -9.30 -24.08 -12.61
N ALA A 140 -8.21 -24.08 -13.38
CA ALA A 140 -8.20 -24.62 -14.73
C ALA A 140 -8.49 -26.14 -14.81
N LYS A 141 -8.30 -26.89 -13.71
CA LYS A 141 -8.58 -28.33 -13.64
C LYS A 141 -9.99 -28.66 -13.16
N MET A 142 -10.75 -27.68 -12.66
CA MET A 142 -12.09 -27.90 -12.15
C MET A 142 -13.09 -28.13 -13.30
N GLN A 143 -13.79 -29.26 -13.26
CA GLN A 143 -14.71 -29.66 -14.34
C GLN A 143 -16.16 -29.21 -14.12
N ASN A 144 -16.54 -28.92 -12.87
CA ASN A 144 -17.92 -28.62 -12.50
C ASN A 144 -18.19 -27.11 -12.32
N LEU A 145 -17.31 -26.26 -12.79
CA LEU A 145 -17.54 -24.83 -12.83
C LEU A 145 -18.51 -24.47 -13.95
N ALA A 146 -19.38 -23.48 -13.72
CA ALA A 146 -20.28 -23.00 -14.75
C ALA A 146 -19.48 -22.48 -15.97
N PRO A 147 -19.97 -22.67 -17.20
CA PRO A 147 -19.26 -22.17 -18.38
C PRO A 147 -18.98 -20.66 -18.29
N ASN A 148 -17.74 -20.27 -18.56
CA ASN A 148 -17.32 -18.88 -18.62
C ASN A 148 -16.46 -18.67 -19.88
N PRO A 149 -16.90 -17.82 -20.85
CA PRO A 149 -16.18 -17.60 -22.10
C PRO A 149 -14.77 -17.01 -21.89
N ASN A 150 -14.53 -16.33 -20.76
CA ASN A 150 -13.22 -15.77 -20.41
C ASN A 150 -12.36 -16.71 -19.56
N GLY A 151 -12.82 -17.95 -19.34
CA GLY A 151 -12.21 -18.89 -18.41
C GLY A 151 -12.39 -18.49 -16.93
N HIS A 152 -11.99 -19.39 -16.05
CA HIS A 152 -12.02 -19.15 -14.61
C HIS A 152 -10.63 -18.77 -14.14
N PHE A 153 -10.49 -17.57 -13.61
CA PHE A 153 -9.22 -17.09 -13.04
C PHE A 153 -9.46 -16.15 -11.88
N ILE A 154 -8.51 -16.11 -10.99
CA ILE A 154 -8.40 -15.06 -9.98
C ILE A 154 -7.24 -14.13 -10.33
N ASN A 155 -7.27 -12.93 -9.83
CA ASN A 155 -6.17 -11.97 -9.88
C ASN A 155 -5.94 -11.36 -8.48
N CYS A 156 -4.93 -10.51 -8.35
CA CYS A 156 -4.61 -9.89 -7.06
C CYS A 156 -5.80 -9.13 -6.46
N SER A 157 -6.59 -8.43 -7.28
CA SER A 157 -7.76 -7.66 -6.82
C SER A 157 -8.89 -8.55 -6.31
N THR A 158 -8.95 -9.83 -6.70
CA THR A 158 -9.95 -10.78 -6.18
C THR A 158 -9.90 -10.90 -4.67
N CYS A 159 -8.69 -10.86 -4.10
CA CYS A 159 -8.48 -10.94 -2.66
C CYS A 159 -8.22 -9.54 -2.04
N HIS A 160 -7.33 -8.74 -2.63
CA HIS A 160 -6.83 -7.51 -2.01
C HIS A 160 -7.77 -6.30 -2.13
N ARG A 161 -8.48 -6.14 -3.25
CA ARG A 161 -9.51 -5.09 -3.43
C ARG A 161 -9.06 -3.67 -3.07
N GLY A 162 -7.82 -3.32 -3.38
CA GLY A 162 -7.23 -2.02 -3.08
C GLY A 162 -6.61 -1.90 -1.69
N GLN A 163 -6.39 -3.01 -0.98
CA GLN A 163 -5.81 -3.04 0.37
C GLN A 163 -4.69 -4.06 0.48
N ILE A 164 -3.67 -3.75 1.28
CA ILE A 164 -2.53 -4.66 1.53
C ILE A 164 -2.99 -5.91 2.28
N ASP A 165 -3.84 -5.73 3.28
CA ASP A 165 -4.45 -6.83 4.02
C ASP A 165 -5.82 -7.18 3.41
N PRO A 166 -5.97 -8.36 2.78
CA PRO A 166 -7.24 -8.77 2.18
C PRO A 166 -8.36 -9.01 3.20
N MET A 167 -8.03 -9.14 4.48
CA MET A 167 -8.99 -9.32 5.57
C MET A 167 -9.36 -8.00 6.24
N ALA A 168 -8.71 -6.89 5.90
CA ALA A 168 -9.09 -5.58 6.41
C ALA A 168 -10.53 -5.23 6.02
N GLN A 169 -11.29 -4.69 6.97
CA GLN A 169 -12.62 -4.18 6.66
C GLN A 169 -12.48 -2.95 5.74
N PRO A 170 -13.34 -2.82 4.72
CA PRO A 170 -13.36 -1.60 3.92
C PRO A 170 -13.73 -0.41 4.82
N ASN A 171 -12.93 0.66 4.73
CA ASN A 171 -13.20 1.93 5.41
C ASN A 171 -14.40 2.62 4.77
#